data_04c94877d3f768bd4db14a91efbc5ef4
#
_entry.id   04c94877d3f768bd4db14a91efbc5ef4
#
_cell.length_a   1.000
_cell.length_b   1.000
_cell.length_c   1.000
_cell.angle_alpha   90.00
_cell.angle_beta   90.00
_cell.angle_gamma   90.00
#
_symmetry.space_group_name_H-M   'P 1'
#
loop_
_entity.id
_entity.type
_entity.pdbx_description
1 polymer ?
#
loop_
_entity_poly.entity_id
_entity_poly.type
_entity_poly.pdbx_seq_one_letter_code
_entity_poly.pdbx_strand_id
1 'polypeptide(L)'
;MKRAALIFCILLFFLYSCQRKKGESVFIPSTELQPLTLGMLPTLDGLPFHIAKAQGIYDSLGLDLTILSFNSAYDRDAAFQFKSMDGMITDYPSAVTLQAIHHTDLGIILKHDGYFCFIVSKESGINQLQELKEKNIAVSHNTIIEYATGQLLNKAGISQAEVNKPEIAQLPLRLQMLQYDQIDASFLPDPAASIAMNARHRS
;
A
#
# COMPACT_ATOMS: atom_id res chain seq x y z
N MET A 1 66.47 -7.47 30.33
CA MET A 1 65.07 -7.76 30.70
C MET A 1 64.07 -6.79 30.09
N LYS A 2 64.27 -5.46 30.02
CA LYS A 2 63.30 -4.50 29.49
C LYS A 2 63.05 -4.62 27.97
N ARG A 3 64.03 -5.03 27.16
CA ARG A 3 63.87 -5.21 25.69
C ARG A 3 63.09 -6.46 25.29
N ALA A 4 63.15 -7.53 26.08
CA ALA A 4 62.39 -8.76 25.84
C ALA A 4 60.90 -8.58 26.16
N ALA A 5 60.54 -7.79 27.18
CA ALA A 5 59.15 -7.45 27.52
C ALA A 5 58.50 -6.62 26.44
N LEU A 6 59.22 -5.70 25.80
CA LEU A 6 58.67 -4.84 24.71
C LEU A 6 58.34 -5.66 23.46
N ILE A 7 59.17 -6.62 23.11
CA ILE A 7 58.96 -7.51 21.95
C ILE A 7 57.75 -8.43 22.20
N PHE A 8 57.62 -8.92 23.44
CA PHE A 8 56.46 -9.74 23.80
C PHE A 8 55.13 -9.00 23.77
N CYS A 9 55.09 -7.73 24.17
CA CYS A 9 53.89 -6.87 24.04
C CYS A 9 53.52 -6.58 22.58
N ILE A 10 54.50 -6.40 21.69
CA ILE A 10 54.24 -6.16 20.25
C ILE A 10 53.71 -7.43 19.60
N LEU A 11 54.18 -8.59 19.95
CA LEU A 11 53.66 -9.88 19.46
C LEU A 11 52.23 -10.15 19.92
N LEU A 12 51.85 -9.75 21.14
CA LEU A 12 50.48 -9.87 21.64
C LEU A 12 49.51 -8.94 20.90
N PHE A 13 49.94 -7.76 20.43
CA PHE A 13 49.13 -6.86 19.64
C PHE A 13 48.81 -7.41 18.24
N PHE A 14 49.71 -8.18 17.63
CA PHE A 14 49.46 -8.85 16.34
C PHE A 14 48.48 -10.02 16.44
N LEU A 15 48.35 -10.66 17.59
CA LEU A 15 47.41 -11.75 17.80
C LEU A 15 45.96 -11.26 18.03
N TYR A 16 45.75 -10.00 18.43
CA TYR A 16 44.44 -9.40 18.61
C TYR A 16 43.83 -8.81 17.32
N SER A 17 44.60 -8.72 16.23
CA SER A 17 44.15 -8.11 14.97
C SER A 17 43.34 -9.05 14.08
N CYS A 18 43.10 -10.30 14.48
CA CYS A 18 42.20 -11.21 13.77
C CYS A 18 40.82 -11.25 14.41
N GLN A 19 40.16 -10.09 14.57
CA GLN A 19 38.69 -10.10 14.65
C GLN A 19 38.17 -10.50 13.28
N ARG A 20 37.81 -11.78 13.16
CA ARG A 20 36.95 -12.26 12.08
C ARG A 20 35.74 -11.32 12.01
N LYS A 21 35.72 -10.43 11.01
CA LYS A 21 34.47 -9.86 10.56
C LYS A 21 33.51 -11.03 10.39
N LYS A 22 32.43 -11.07 11.18
CA LYS A 22 31.29 -11.95 10.87
C LYS A 22 31.01 -11.72 9.39
N GLY A 23 31.26 -12.76 8.60
CA GLY A 23 30.98 -12.66 7.17
C GLY A 23 29.55 -12.21 7.00
N GLU A 24 29.35 -11.09 6.33
CA GLU A 24 28.08 -10.85 5.67
C GLU A 24 27.78 -12.12 4.91
N SER A 25 26.67 -12.76 5.22
CA SER A 25 26.20 -13.90 4.46
C SER A 25 26.03 -13.41 3.03
N VAL A 26 26.99 -13.76 2.18
CA VAL A 26 26.83 -13.55 0.74
C VAL A 26 25.61 -14.39 0.38
N PHE A 27 24.50 -13.71 0.06
CA PHE A 27 23.32 -14.35 -0.48
C PHE A 27 23.76 -14.98 -1.81
N ILE A 28 23.92 -16.29 -1.82
CA ILE A 28 24.13 -17.07 -3.04
C ILE A 28 22.73 -17.43 -3.49
N PRO A 29 22.22 -16.85 -4.60
CA PRO A 29 20.90 -17.21 -5.11
C PRO A 29 20.86 -18.73 -5.34
N SER A 30 19.84 -19.39 -4.84
CA SER A 30 19.58 -20.77 -5.23
C SER A 30 19.37 -20.78 -6.74
N THR A 31 19.84 -21.82 -7.44
CA THR A 31 19.59 -22.00 -8.88
C THR A 31 18.08 -22.15 -9.20
N GLU A 32 17.27 -22.41 -8.18
CA GLU A 32 15.83 -22.52 -8.25
C GLU A 32 15.20 -21.28 -7.60
N LEU A 33 14.45 -20.51 -8.40
CA LEU A 33 13.74 -19.31 -7.93
C LEU A 33 12.66 -19.71 -6.92
N GLN A 34 12.52 -18.93 -5.86
CA GLN A 34 11.47 -19.13 -4.88
C GLN A 34 10.20 -18.39 -5.36
N PRO A 35 9.08 -19.09 -5.56
CA PRO A 35 7.83 -18.45 -5.98
C PRO A 35 7.33 -17.53 -4.86
N LEU A 36 6.87 -16.34 -5.24
CA LEU A 36 6.24 -15.35 -4.37
C LEU A 36 5.09 -14.68 -5.10
N THR A 37 3.92 -14.68 -4.51
CA THR A 37 2.72 -14.07 -5.09
C THR A 37 2.26 -12.90 -4.24
N LEU A 38 2.20 -11.70 -4.85
CA LEU A 38 1.76 -10.47 -4.20
C LEU A 38 0.49 -9.93 -4.84
N GLY A 39 -0.52 -9.63 -4.00
CA GLY A 39 -1.75 -8.98 -4.42
C GLY A 39 -1.71 -7.47 -4.20
N MET A 40 -2.19 -6.70 -5.18
CA MET A 40 -2.27 -5.24 -5.07
C MET A 40 -3.38 -4.64 -5.93
N LEU A 41 -3.77 -3.41 -5.61
CA LEU A 41 -4.61 -2.59 -6.47
C LEU A 41 -3.75 -1.87 -7.53
N PRO A 42 -4.34 -1.38 -8.63
CA PRO A 42 -3.60 -0.61 -9.65
C PRO A 42 -3.35 0.82 -9.18
N THR A 43 -2.49 0.97 -8.19
CA THR A 43 -2.17 2.21 -7.48
C THR A 43 -0.66 2.46 -7.49
N LEU A 44 -0.21 3.71 -7.24
CA LEU A 44 1.21 4.06 -7.33
C LEU A 44 2.08 3.40 -6.27
N ASP A 45 1.53 2.98 -5.15
CA ASP A 45 2.23 2.22 -4.11
C ASP A 45 2.70 0.84 -4.59
N GLY A 46 2.04 0.25 -5.61
CA GLY A 46 2.49 -0.94 -6.31
C GLY A 46 3.64 -0.72 -7.31
N LEU A 47 3.89 0.53 -7.73
CA LEU A 47 4.85 0.84 -8.79
C LEU A 47 6.28 0.33 -8.53
N PRO A 48 6.86 0.44 -7.32
CA PRO A 48 8.20 -0.10 -7.05
C PRO A 48 8.32 -1.60 -7.34
N PHE A 49 7.28 -2.38 -7.06
CA PHE A 49 7.26 -3.82 -7.32
C PHE A 49 7.26 -4.13 -8.82
N HIS A 50 6.51 -3.37 -9.61
CA HIS A 50 6.50 -3.51 -11.07
C HIS A 50 7.83 -3.10 -11.70
N ILE A 51 8.45 -2.01 -11.22
CA ILE A 51 9.77 -1.55 -11.71
C ILE A 51 10.83 -2.59 -11.37
N ALA A 52 10.87 -3.08 -10.12
CA ALA A 52 11.84 -4.09 -9.70
C ALA A 52 11.70 -5.38 -10.52
N LYS A 53 10.47 -5.81 -10.84
CA LYS A 53 10.22 -6.94 -11.73
C LYS A 53 10.74 -6.69 -13.14
N ALA A 54 10.41 -5.53 -13.72
CA ALA A 54 10.85 -5.18 -15.07
C ALA A 54 12.38 -5.06 -15.21
N GLN A 55 13.08 -4.75 -14.13
CA GLN A 55 14.54 -4.65 -14.07
C GLN A 55 15.24 -5.97 -13.71
N GLY A 56 14.51 -7.08 -13.53
CA GLY A 56 15.08 -8.38 -13.16
C GLY A 56 15.66 -8.43 -11.74
N ILE A 57 15.29 -7.48 -10.87
CA ILE A 57 15.82 -7.43 -9.49
C ILE A 57 15.42 -8.67 -8.71
N TYR A 58 14.17 -9.14 -8.86
CA TYR A 58 13.70 -10.33 -8.14
C TYR A 58 14.46 -11.59 -8.58
N ASP A 59 14.73 -11.76 -9.88
CA ASP A 59 15.50 -12.87 -10.39
C ASP A 59 16.92 -12.89 -9.79
N SER A 60 17.54 -11.71 -9.67
CA SER A 60 18.85 -11.55 -9.04
C SER A 60 18.86 -11.89 -7.54
N LEU A 61 17.69 -11.81 -6.89
CA LEU A 61 17.48 -12.19 -5.49
C LEU A 61 17.01 -13.63 -5.31
N GLY A 62 16.87 -14.38 -6.39
CA GLY A 62 16.37 -15.76 -6.36
C GLY A 62 14.86 -15.87 -6.12
N LEU A 63 14.08 -14.85 -6.50
CA LEU A 63 12.63 -14.79 -6.34
C LEU A 63 11.93 -14.82 -7.71
N ASP A 64 10.90 -15.67 -7.84
CA ASP A 64 9.94 -15.62 -8.96
C ASP A 64 8.68 -14.91 -8.51
N LEU A 65 8.63 -13.58 -8.73
CA LEU A 65 7.51 -12.76 -8.30
C LEU A 65 6.35 -12.78 -9.28
N THR A 66 5.19 -13.24 -8.83
CA THR A 66 3.89 -13.06 -9.49
C THR A 66 3.12 -11.92 -8.83
N ILE A 67 2.67 -10.95 -9.62
CA ILE A 67 1.83 -9.84 -9.16
C ILE A 67 0.39 -10.09 -9.61
N LEU A 68 -0.53 -10.19 -8.65
CA LEU A 68 -1.98 -10.28 -8.88
C LEU A 68 -2.60 -8.89 -8.71
N SER A 69 -3.24 -8.41 -9.77
CA SER A 69 -3.93 -7.12 -9.75
C SER A 69 -5.42 -7.29 -9.45
N PHE A 70 -5.93 -6.53 -8.50
CA PHE A 70 -7.33 -6.54 -8.08
C PHE A 70 -7.98 -5.18 -8.33
N ASN A 71 -9.26 -5.16 -8.68
CA ASN A 71 -10.00 -3.92 -8.88
C ASN A 71 -10.63 -3.39 -7.59
N SER A 72 -10.72 -4.20 -6.55
CA SER A 72 -11.26 -3.82 -5.23
C SER A 72 -10.41 -4.38 -4.09
N ALA A 73 -10.43 -3.68 -2.95
CA ALA A 73 -9.84 -4.18 -1.72
C ALA A 73 -10.55 -5.45 -1.25
N TYR A 74 -11.87 -5.54 -1.45
CA TYR A 74 -12.67 -6.71 -1.08
C TYR A 74 -12.18 -7.98 -1.77
N ASP A 75 -12.00 -7.95 -3.11
CA ASP A 75 -11.53 -9.11 -3.87
C ASP A 75 -10.10 -9.50 -3.48
N ARG A 76 -9.21 -8.52 -3.28
CA ARG A 76 -7.84 -8.74 -2.80
C ARG A 76 -7.84 -9.41 -1.42
N ASP A 77 -8.60 -8.88 -0.48
CA ASP A 77 -8.63 -9.36 0.90
C ASP A 77 -9.25 -10.76 0.97
N ALA A 78 -10.29 -11.03 0.17
CA ALA A 78 -10.86 -12.38 0.03
C ALA A 78 -9.82 -13.37 -0.54
N ALA A 79 -9.09 -13.01 -1.60
CA ALA A 79 -8.05 -13.86 -2.16
C ALA A 79 -6.94 -14.15 -1.14
N PHE A 80 -6.56 -13.18 -0.31
CA PHE A 80 -5.59 -13.38 0.76
C PHE A 80 -6.11 -14.36 1.83
N GLN A 81 -7.36 -14.22 2.27
CA GLN A 81 -7.98 -15.16 3.21
C GLN A 81 -8.03 -16.59 2.70
N PHE A 82 -8.24 -16.77 1.37
CA PHE A 82 -8.21 -18.08 0.72
C PHE A 82 -6.79 -18.58 0.41
N LYS A 83 -5.75 -17.88 0.93
CA LYS A 83 -4.33 -18.24 0.72
C LYS A 83 -3.94 -18.36 -0.75
N SER A 84 -4.56 -17.55 -1.61
CA SER A 84 -4.24 -17.48 -3.04
C SER A 84 -3.00 -16.64 -3.34
N MET A 85 -2.39 -16.03 -2.32
CA MET A 85 -1.18 -15.23 -2.40
C MET A 85 -0.43 -15.24 -1.07
N ASP A 86 0.87 -14.93 -1.12
CA ASP A 86 1.76 -14.94 0.03
C ASP A 86 1.75 -13.61 0.78
N GLY A 87 1.47 -12.52 0.07
CA GLY A 87 1.41 -11.18 0.63
C GLY A 87 0.55 -10.24 -0.20
N MET A 88 0.34 -9.04 0.32
CA MET A 88 -0.42 -8.01 -0.39
C MET A 88 -0.01 -6.60 0.07
N ILE A 89 -0.25 -5.61 -0.79
CA ILE A 89 -0.27 -4.20 -0.39
C ILE A 89 -1.70 -3.88 0.06
N THR A 90 -1.84 -3.42 1.30
CA THR A 90 -3.14 -3.13 1.91
C THR A 90 -3.05 -1.91 2.81
N ASP A 91 -4.20 -1.44 3.29
CA ASP A 91 -4.30 -0.39 4.28
C ASP A 91 -4.56 -0.94 5.70
N TYR A 92 -4.33 -0.10 6.72
CA TYR A 92 -4.51 -0.51 8.11
C TYR A 92 -5.94 -0.94 8.46
N PRO A 93 -7.01 -0.23 8.05
CA PRO A 93 -8.38 -0.69 8.28
C PRO A 93 -8.65 -2.09 7.73
N SER A 94 -8.24 -2.39 6.49
CA SER A 94 -8.33 -3.74 5.90
C SER A 94 -7.54 -4.76 6.71
N ALA A 95 -6.28 -4.47 7.07
CA ALA A 95 -5.44 -5.37 7.86
C ALA A 95 -6.05 -5.68 9.24
N VAL A 96 -6.59 -4.66 9.93
CA VAL A 96 -7.28 -4.83 11.22
C VAL A 96 -8.53 -5.68 11.05
N THR A 97 -9.32 -5.44 10.01
CA THR A 97 -10.54 -6.23 9.72
C THR A 97 -10.19 -7.69 9.47
N LEU A 98 -9.18 -7.97 8.66
CA LEU A 98 -8.70 -9.32 8.38
C LEU A 98 -8.27 -10.05 9.67
N GLN A 99 -7.51 -9.37 10.52
CA GLN A 99 -7.00 -9.97 11.75
C GLN A 99 -8.07 -10.08 12.84
N ALA A 100 -8.81 -9.01 13.12
CA ALA A 100 -9.73 -8.94 14.26
C ALA A 100 -11.07 -9.63 14.00
N ILE A 101 -11.59 -9.54 12.77
CA ILE A 101 -12.91 -10.06 12.42
C ILE A 101 -12.80 -11.43 11.73
N HIS A 102 -11.89 -11.56 10.78
CA HIS A 102 -11.73 -12.78 10.00
C HIS A 102 -10.69 -13.76 10.57
N HIS A 103 -10.03 -13.38 11.67
CA HIS A 103 -9.00 -14.18 12.35
C HIS A 103 -7.88 -14.66 11.40
N THR A 104 -7.57 -13.84 10.38
CA THR A 104 -6.51 -14.15 9.41
C THR A 104 -5.16 -13.93 10.09
N ASP A 105 -4.31 -14.94 10.07
CA ASP A 105 -2.93 -14.82 10.54
C ASP A 105 -2.12 -14.03 9.52
N LEU A 106 -1.73 -12.82 9.88
CA LEU A 106 -0.95 -11.91 9.04
C LEU A 106 0.06 -11.13 9.85
N GLY A 107 1.19 -10.79 9.22
CA GLY A 107 2.22 -9.90 9.76
C GLY A 107 2.44 -8.70 8.83
N ILE A 108 2.61 -7.52 9.42
CA ILE A 108 2.97 -6.31 8.68
C ILE A 108 4.50 -6.25 8.62
N ILE A 109 5.07 -6.42 7.43
CA ILE A 109 6.53 -6.46 7.21
C ILE A 109 7.11 -5.13 6.77
N LEU A 110 6.29 -4.26 6.15
CA LEU A 110 6.72 -2.95 5.65
C LEU A 110 5.56 -1.96 5.74
N LYS A 111 5.89 -0.74 6.15
CA LYS A 111 4.99 0.41 6.07
C LYS A 111 5.50 1.36 4.99
N HIS A 112 4.60 1.86 4.17
CA HIS A 112 4.86 2.99 3.27
C HIS A 112 3.80 4.06 3.45
N ASP A 113 4.11 5.29 3.03
CA ASP A 113 3.17 6.39 3.06
C ASP A 113 2.43 6.44 1.72
N GLY A 114 1.12 6.16 1.77
CA GLY A 114 0.21 6.37 0.66
C GLY A 114 -0.57 7.67 0.85
N TYR A 115 -1.12 8.21 -0.23
CA TYR A 115 -2.03 9.33 -0.13
C TYR A 115 -3.25 9.12 -1.04
N PHE A 116 -4.35 9.79 -0.65
CA PHE A 116 -5.61 9.77 -1.38
C PHE A 116 -6.10 11.19 -1.57
N CYS A 117 -6.61 11.51 -2.75
CA CYS A 117 -7.24 12.79 -3.02
C CYS A 117 -8.75 12.65 -2.88
N PHE A 118 -9.37 13.59 -2.16
CA PHE A 118 -10.81 13.73 -2.17
C PHE A 118 -11.21 14.46 -3.45
N ILE A 119 -11.85 13.76 -4.36
CA ILE A 119 -12.24 14.26 -5.67
C ILE A 119 -13.75 14.47 -5.65
N VAL A 120 -14.17 15.64 -6.11
CA VAL A 120 -15.60 15.95 -6.33
C VAL A 120 -15.91 15.92 -7.81
N SER A 121 -17.09 15.49 -8.21
CA SER A 121 -17.52 15.50 -9.60
C SER A 121 -17.74 16.94 -10.12
N LYS A 122 -17.75 17.11 -11.42
CA LYS A 122 -17.82 18.44 -12.04
C LYS A 122 -19.14 19.15 -11.72
N GLU A 123 -20.24 18.42 -11.82
CA GLU A 123 -21.59 18.96 -11.64
C GLU A 123 -22.08 18.91 -10.18
N SER A 124 -21.26 18.42 -9.24
CA SER A 124 -21.63 18.29 -7.82
C SER A 124 -21.97 19.61 -7.13
N GLY A 125 -21.41 20.72 -7.63
CA GLY A 125 -21.51 22.05 -7.02
C GLY A 125 -20.74 22.20 -5.71
N ILE A 126 -19.90 21.21 -5.33
CA ILE A 126 -19.14 21.22 -4.07
C ILE A 126 -17.89 22.08 -4.24
N ASN A 127 -17.79 23.19 -3.51
CA ASN A 127 -16.63 24.07 -3.45
C ASN A 127 -16.00 24.13 -2.05
N GLN A 128 -16.79 23.76 -1.03
CA GLN A 128 -16.37 23.75 0.37
C GLN A 128 -16.97 22.54 1.10
N LEU A 129 -16.35 22.15 2.22
CA LEU A 129 -16.73 20.93 2.93
C LEU A 129 -18.17 20.92 3.44
N GLN A 130 -18.72 22.08 3.78
CA GLN A 130 -20.09 22.21 4.30
C GLN A 130 -21.17 21.82 3.26
N GLU A 131 -20.82 21.85 1.98
CA GLU A 131 -21.71 21.49 0.85
C GLU A 131 -21.77 19.98 0.60
N LEU A 132 -21.07 19.17 1.44
CA LEU A 132 -21.14 17.71 1.38
C LEU A 132 -22.48 17.15 1.91
N LYS A 133 -23.27 17.93 2.63
CA LYS A 133 -24.59 17.48 3.11
C LYS A 133 -25.49 17.03 1.95
N GLU A 134 -26.18 15.90 2.18
CA GLU A 134 -27.10 15.27 1.22
C GLU A 134 -26.42 14.76 -0.08
N LYS A 135 -25.09 14.82 -0.17
CA LYS A 135 -24.32 14.35 -1.33
C LYS A 135 -24.07 12.86 -1.30
N ASN A 136 -23.88 12.28 -2.49
CA ASN A 136 -23.50 10.89 -2.68
C ASN A 136 -21.97 10.78 -2.68
N ILE A 137 -21.40 10.36 -1.56
CA ILE A 137 -19.96 10.19 -1.38
C ILE A 137 -19.63 8.69 -1.43
N ALA A 138 -19.13 8.21 -2.56
CA ALA A 138 -18.83 6.78 -2.72
C ALA A 138 -17.69 6.34 -1.81
N VAL A 139 -17.91 5.20 -1.17
CA VAL A 139 -16.95 4.57 -0.27
C VAL A 139 -16.63 3.12 -0.69
N SER A 140 -15.62 2.54 -0.09
CA SER A 140 -15.39 1.10 -0.03
C SER A 140 -15.33 0.74 1.44
N HIS A 141 -16.28 -0.07 1.91
CA HIS A 141 -16.43 -0.40 3.32
C HIS A 141 -15.21 -1.15 3.86
N ASN A 142 -14.92 -0.96 5.14
CA ASN A 142 -13.80 -1.57 5.88
C ASN A 142 -12.41 -1.23 5.31
N THR A 143 -12.28 -0.14 4.55
CA THR A 143 -11.02 0.35 3.98
C THR A 143 -10.70 1.76 4.47
N ILE A 144 -9.49 2.22 4.10
CA ILE A 144 -9.07 3.61 4.32
C ILE A 144 -10.03 4.63 3.70
N ILE A 145 -10.73 4.26 2.62
CA ILE A 145 -11.66 5.17 1.92
C ILE A 145 -12.85 5.53 2.82
N GLU A 146 -13.46 4.55 3.46
CA GLU A 146 -14.56 4.80 4.39
C GLU A 146 -14.07 5.57 5.63
N TYR A 147 -12.94 5.16 6.19
CA TYR A 147 -12.36 5.83 7.35
C TYR A 147 -12.03 7.30 7.06
N ALA A 148 -11.34 7.58 5.95
CA ALA A 148 -10.98 8.94 5.55
C ALA A 148 -12.22 9.80 5.27
N THR A 149 -13.26 9.22 4.65
CA THR A 149 -14.55 9.91 4.45
C THR A 149 -15.17 10.30 5.79
N GLY A 150 -15.20 9.39 6.76
CA GLY A 150 -15.70 9.68 8.10
C GLY A 150 -14.92 10.79 8.80
N GLN A 151 -13.58 10.78 8.70
CA GLN A 151 -12.73 11.84 9.27
C GLN A 151 -12.95 13.19 8.59
N LEU A 152 -13.11 13.20 7.27
CA LEU A 152 -13.41 14.43 6.52
C LEU A 152 -14.75 15.04 6.95
N LEU A 153 -15.80 14.24 7.07
CA LEU A 153 -17.13 14.67 7.54
C LEU A 153 -17.07 15.21 8.97
N ASN A 154 -16.39 14.52 9.87
CA ASN A 154 -16.18 14.98 11.24
C ASN A 154 -15.49 16.35 11.28
N LYS A 155 -14.44 16.54 10.46
CA LYS A 155 -13.75 17.83 10.33
C LYS A 155 -14.65 18.94 9.79
N ALA A 156 -15.59 18.60 8.90
CA ALA A 156 -16.58 19.53 8.37
C ALA A 156 -17.75 19.82 9.34
N GLY A 157 -17.83 19.12 10.47
CA GLY A 157 -18.96 19.21 11.40
C GLY A 157 -20.24 18.58 10.85
N ILE A 158 -20.12 17.62 9.93
CA ILE A 158 -21.23 16.92 9.27
C ILE A 158 -21.36 15.52 9.86
N SER A 159 -22.57 15.16 10.30
CA SER A 159 -22.87 13.80 10.72
C SER A 159 -22.81 12.84 9.54
N GLN A 160 -22.35 11.62 9.75
CA GLN A 160 -22.37 10.59 8.71
C GLN A 160 -23.78 10.24 8.21
N ALA A 161 -24.82 10.53 8.99
CA ALA A 161 -26.22 10.37 8.59
C ALA A 161 -26.74 11.48 7.67
N GLU A 162 -26.00 12.59 7.55
CA GLU A 162 -26.37 13.72 6.68
C GLU A 162 -25.81 13.58 5.26
N VAL A 163 -25.17 12.47 4.92
CA VAL A 163 -24.63 12.16 3.58
C VAL A 163 -25.05 10.76 3.14
N ASN A 164 -25.17 10.55 1.82
CA ASN A 164 -25.33 9.22 1.26
C ASN A 164 -23.96 8.61 0.98
N LYS A 165 -23.74 7.38 1.42
CA LYS A 165 -22.47 6.68 1.23
C LYS A 165 -22.68 5.38 0.42
N PRO A 166 -22.91 5.49 -0.91
CA PRO A 166 -23.02 4.29 -1.73
C PRO A 166 -21.74 3.48 -1.71
N GLU A 167 -21.88 2.16 -1.50
CA GLU A 167 -20.75 1.21 -1.60
C GLU A 167 -20.37 0.99 -3.05
N ILE A 168 -19.20 1.46 -3.45
CA ILE A 168 -18.61 1.22 -4.76
C ILE A 168 -17.19 0.67 -4.55
N ALA A 169 -17.09 -0.63 -4.32
CA ALA A 169 -15.84 -1.27 -3.95
C ALA A 169 -14.77 -1.18 -5.06
N GLN A 170 -15.18 -1.28 -6.32
CA GLN A 170 -14.27 -1.29 -7.46
C GLN A 170 -13.72 0.10 -7.78
N LEU A 171 -12.41 0.27 -7.69
CA LEU A 171 -11.74 1.55 -7.96
C LEU A 171 -11.99 2.08 -9.39
N PRO A 172 -11.91 1.27 -10.47
CA PRO A 172 -12.22 1.76 -11.82
C PRO A 172 -13.67 2.24 -11.96
N LEU A 173 -14.63 1.57 -11.33
CA LEU A 173 -16.04 1.96 -11.36
C LEU A 173 -16.26 3.28 -10.59
N ARG A 174 -15.65 3.45 -9.43
CA ARG A 174 -15.70 4.70 -8.65
C ARG A 174 -15.18 5.89 -9.47
N LEU A 175 -14.04 5.72 -10.16
CA LEU A 175 -13.48 6.72 -11.06
C LEU A 175 -14.46 7.06 -12.19
N GLN A 176 -15.01 6.04 -12.84
CA GLN A 176 -15.97 6.22 -13.95
C GLN A 176 -17.22 6.96 -13.47
N MET A 177 -17.81 6.57 -12.35
CA MET A 177 -19.01 7.21 -11.81
C MET A 177 -18.79 8.69 -11.44
N LEU A 178 -17.57 9.04 -10.93
CA LEU A 178 -17.18 10.44 -10.72
C LEU A 178 -17.09 11.22 -12.03
N GLN A 179 -16.52 10.63 -13.08
CA GLN A 179 -16.35 11.27 -14.39
C GLN A 179 -17.68 11.53 -15.09
N TYR A 180 -18.69 10.70 -14.84
CA TYR A 180 -20.03 10.81 -15.40
C TYR A 180 -21.05 11.43 -14.44
N ASP A 181 -20.58 12.09 -13.37
CA ASP A 181 -21.43 12.79 -12.38
C ASP A 181 -22.53 11.90 -11.75
N GLN A 182 -22.28 10.58 -11.68
CA GLN A 182 -23.19 9.60 -11.06
C GLN A 182 -23.01 9.51 -9.53
N ILE A 183 -21.89 10.02 -9.02
CA ILE A 183 -21.63 10.28 -7.62
C ILE A 183 -21.00 11.66 -7.48
N ASP A 184 -21.24 12.31 -6.33
CA ASP A 184 -20.78 13.67 -6.10
C ASP A 184 -19.30 13.72 -5.68
N ALA A 185 -18.83 12.74 -4.92
CA ALA A 185 -17.45 12.71 -4.44
C ALA A 185 -16.96 11.30 -4.08
N SER A 186 -15.64 11.13 -4.03
CA SER A 186 -14.98 9.98 -3.42
C SER A 186 -13.50 10.26 -3.17
N PHE A 187 -12.89 9.53 -2.24
CA PHE A 187 -11.43 9.42 -2.17
C PHE A 187 -10.91 8.48 -3.26
N LEU A 188 -9.90 8.94 -4.00
CA LEU A 188 -9.21 8.15 -5.01
C LEU A 188 -7.70 8.18 -4.76
N PRO A 189 -6.99 7.04 -4.90
CA PRO A 189 -5.55 7.01 -4.98
C PRO A 189 -5.08 7.39 -6.39
N ASP A 190 -3.80 7.71 -6.56
CA ASP A 190 -3.22 7.80 -7.90
C ASP A 190 -2.94 6.39 -8.50
N PRO A 191 -3.07 6.26 -9.84
CA PRO A 191 -3.29 7.32 -10.85
C PRO A 191 -4.76 7.76 -11.06
N ALA A 192 -5.72 7.10 -10.40
CA ALA A 192 -7.16 7.40 -10.60
C ALA A 192 -7.52 8.86 -10.25
N ALA A 193 -6.92 9.41 -9.18
CA ALA A 193 -7.13 10.80 -8.78
C ALA A 193 -6.65 11.77 -9.87
N SER A 194 -5.43 11.58 -10.38
CA SER A 194 -4.88 12.39 -11.47
C SER A 194 -5.70 12.28 -12.76
N ILE A 195 -6.20 11.10 -13.10
CA ILE A 195 -7.07 10.88 -14.26
C ILE A 195 -8.38 11.66 -14.08
N ALA A 196 -9.01 11.59 -12.89
CA ALA A 196 -10.24 12.33 -12.60
C ALA A 196 -10.03 13.85 -12.69
N MET A 197 -8.93 14.37 -12.13
CA MET A 197 -8.59 15.80 -12.19
C MET A 197 -8.36 16.28 -13.62
N ASN A 198 -7.62 15.51 -14.42
CA ASN A 198 -7.33 15.87 -15.82
C ASN A 198 -8.56 15.84 -16.72
N ALA A 199 -9.53 14.98 -16.45
CA ALA A 199 -10.80 14.94 -17.20
C ALA A 199 -11.62 16.24 -17.01
N ARG A 200 -11.52 16.88 -15.84
CA ARG A 200 -12.20 18.17 -15.55
C ARG A 200 -11.68 19.35 -16.37
N HIS A 201 -10.42 19.30 -16.83
CA HIS A 201 -9.78 20.38 -17.61
C HIS A 201 -9.95 20.23 -19.12
N ARG A 202 -10.50 19.11 -19.61
CA ARG A 202 -10.65 18.83 -21.05
C ARG A 202 -12.05 19.06 -21.60
N SER A 203 -12.97 19.53 -20.77
CA SER A 203 -14.38 19.76 -21.15
C SER A 203 -14.76 21.22 -21.09
#